data_74c213a5f2b261cc0654acdc37352268
#
_entry.id   74c213a5f2b261cc0654acdc37352268
#
_cell.length_a   1.000
_cell.length_b   1.000
_cell.length_c   1.000
_cell.angle_alpha   90.00
_cell.angle_beta   90.00
_cell.angle_gamma   90.00
#
_symmetry.space_group_name_H-M   'P 1'
#
loop_
_entity.id
_entity.type
_entity.pdbx_description
1 polymer ?
#
loop_
_entity_poly.entity_id
_entity_poly.type
_entity_poly.pdbx_seq_one_letter_code
_entity_poly.pdbx_strand_id
1 'polypeptide(L)'
;MIINDWDPAFTKKYGTEFPRSYLCVDTEFTGSNEQDDLILEIGHTMVEDGKIVDELNVVLDWYPTKHVQESWLDYKLNTMRHNVGTGWRLTPAVVRQEGMDPIKALKFYYKLFAAWSARGLPFVAQNGMTADERLLRGNFNRFLGKPFAFPENGYFDTGGLYKANRIWSSSEDNLMAVRGTMLPHRSDTLKAYFHRVIYTRCAGVKWNMKAILDEYNLREKHKLRDDQFHTAGFDSKCLHYIMEEFRKEVKPTSENVTSPAQALGDGVAKQEDYEKAMATYRRQDKQAKSKAAQEEPKINTPAAPRKKGKKRKRKQRLI
;
A
#
# COMPACT_ATOMS: atom_id res chain seq x y z
N MET A 1 -5.54 -25.76 -4.80
CA MET A 1 -5.62 -25.59 -6.26
C MET A 1 -4.34 -24.96 -6.72
N ILE A 2 -3.87 -25.35 -7.88
CA ILE A 2 -2.62 -24.85 -8.45
C ILE A 2 -3.00 -23.78 -9.47
N ILE A 3 -2.47 -22.57 -9.33
CA ILE A 3 -2.78 -21.46 -10.24
C ILE A 3 -2.58 -21.84 -11.71
N ASN A 4 -1.64 -22.74 -11.99
CA ASN A 4 -1.38 -23.27 -13.34
C ASN A 4 -2.57 -24.02 -13.95
N ASP A 5 -3.45 -24.58 -13.13
CA ASP A 5 -4.56 -25.40 -13.58
C ASP A 5 -5.86 -24.61 -13.78
N TRP A 6 -5.92 -23.38 -13.28
CA TRP A 6 -7.17 -22.62 -13.29
C TRP A 6 -7.42 -21.79 -14.56
N ASP A 7 -6.37 -21.47 -15.30
CA ASP A 7 -6.48 -20.77 -16.59
C ASP A 7 -5.34 -21.15 -17.54
N PRO A 8 -5.51 -22.20 -18.38
CA PRO A 8 -4.50 -22.58 -19.36
C PRO A 8 -4.14 -21.46 -20.35
N ALA A 9 -5.11 -20.59 -20.69
CA ALA A 9 -4.84 -19.46 -21.60
C ALA A 9 -4.03 -18.37 -20.89
N PHE A 10 -4.28 -18.15 -19.59
CA PHE A 10 -3.47 -17.27 -18.76
C PHE A 10 -2.02 -17.77 -18.66
N THR A 11 -1.84 -19.03 -18.30
CA THR A 11 -0.53 -19.68 -18.20
C THR A 11 0.25 -19.58 -19.51
N LYS A 12 -0.41 -19.85 -20.64
CA LYS A 12 0.21 -19.77 -21.97
C LYS A 12 0.65 -18.35 -22.34
N LYS A 13 -0.13 -17.34 -21.93
CA LYS A 13 0.10 -15.94 -22.32
C LYS A 13 1.10 -15.22 -21.42
N TYR A 14 1.03 -15.46 -20.10
CA TYR A 14 1.79 -14.70 -19.11
C TYR A 14 2.88 -15.50 -18.40
N GLY A 15 2.99 -16.79 -18.71
CA GLY A 15 3.89 -17.71 -18.04
C GLY A 15 3.30 -18.29 -16.74
N THR A 16 3.97 -19.28 -16.20
CA THR A 16 3.54 -20.02 -15.01
C THR A 16 4.23 -19.57 -13.74
N GLU A 17 5.25 -18.72 -13.87
CA GLU A 17 6.03 -18.29 -12.73
C GLU A 17 5.46 -17.01 -12.13
N PHE A 18 5.14 -17.08 -10.86
CA PHE A 18 4.92 -15.88 -10.07
C PHE A 18 6.22 -15.11 -9.94
N PRO A 19 6.17 -13.77 -9.98
CA PRO A 19 7.37 -12.97 -9.84
C PRO A 19 8.02 -13.21 -8.47
N ARG A 20 9.33 -13.38 -8.45
CA ARG A 20 10.12 -13.45 -7.21
C ARG A 20 10.55 -12.09 -6.73
N SER A 21 10.57 -11.12 -7.64
CA SER A 21 10.89 -9.73 -7.34
C SER A 21 9.72 -8.86 -7.77
N TYR A 22 9.19 -8.04 -6.86
CA TYR A 22 8.03 -7.17 -7.08
C TYR A 22 7.97 -6.05 -6.04
N LEU A 23 7.22 -4.99 -6.37
CA LEU A 23 6.96 -3.87 -5.49
C LEU A 23 5.49 -3.86 -5.10
N CYS A 24 5.18 -4.20 -3.86
CA CYS A 24 3.86 -4.01 -3.30
C CYS A 24 3.63 -2.53 -3.02
N VAL A 25 2.48 -2.00 -3.42
CA VAL A 25 2.11 -0.60 -3.23
C VAL A 25 0.68 -0.52 -2.72
N ASP A 26 0.47 0.31 -1.72
CA ASP A 26 -0.84 0.68 -1.20
C ASP A 26 -0.88 2.17 -0.90
N THR A 27 -2.08 2.79 -0.96
CA THR A 27 -2.26 4.21 -0.69
C THR A 27 -3.50 4.47 0.15
N GLU A 28 -3.39 5.40 1.12
CA GLU A 28 -4.54 5.97 1.79
C GLU A 28 -4.82 7.38 1.25
N PHE A 29 -6.10 7.74 1.13
CA PHE A 29 -6.51 8.94 0.40
C PHE A 29 -7.77 9.59 0.95
N THR A 30 -8.05 10.82 0.51
CA THR A 30 -9.23 11.61 0.94
C THR A 30 -10.53 11.23 0.24
N GLY A 31 -10.47 10.37 -0.76
CA GLY A 31 -11.60 9.90 -1.58
C GLY A 31 -11.12 9.40 -2.94
N SER A 32 -12.03 9.00 -3.81
CA SER A 32 -11.72 8.29 -5.06
C SER A 32 -11.72 9.16 -6.32
N ASN A 33 -11.86 10.48 -6.19
CA ASN A 33 -11.82 11.38 -7.34
C ASN A 33 -10.37 11.72 -7.71
N GLU A 34 -9.91 11.24 -8.85
CA GLU A 34 -8.56 11.45 -9.37
C GLU A 34 -8.18 12.94 -9.49
N GLN A 35 -9.14 13.82 -9.77
CA GLN A 35 -8.90 15.25 -10.02
C GLN A 35 -8.76 16.05 -8.72
N ASP A 36 -9.53 15.68 -7.69
CA ASP A 36 -9.70 16.50 -6.49
C ASP A 36 -9.09 15.87 -5.24
N ASP A 37 -9.15 14.53 -5.14
CA ASP A 37 -8.72 13.86 -3.93
C ASP A 37 -7.19 13.76 -3.82
N LEU A 38 -6.74 13.70 -2.58
CA LEU A 38 -5.33 13.70 -2.22
C LEU A 38 -4.91 12.34 -1.69
N ILE A 39 -3.69 11.97 -2.01
CA ILE A 39 -3.02 10.89 -1.30
C ILE A 39 -2.55 11.43 0.05
N LEU A 40 -2.90 10.71 1.11
CA LEU A 40 -2.53 11.02 2.49
C LEU A 40 -1.37 10.16 2.99
N GLU A 41 -1.26 8.95 2.46
CA GLU A 41 -0.22 8.02 2.84
C GLU A 41 0.13 7.14 1.63
N ILE A 42 1.40 6.83 1.48
CA ILE A 42 1.90 5.86 0.49
C ILE A 42 2.79 4.87 1.22
N GLY A 43 2.45 3.60 1.07
CA GLY A 43 3.25 2.48 1.57
C GLY A 43 3.82 1.64 0.45
N HIS A 44 5.02 1.10 0.67
CA HIS A 44 5.53 0.07 -0.20
C HIS A 44 6.29 -1.01 0.57
N THR A 45 6.27 -2.22 0.02
CA THR A 45 7.12 -3.34 0.41
C THR A 45 7.83 -3.83 -0.84
N MET A 46 9.13 -3.67 -0.87
CA MET A 46 9.98 -4.12 -1.98
C MET A 46 10.49 -5.52 -1.71
N VAL A 47 10.28 -6.39 -2.67
CA VAL A 47 10.68 -7.79 -2.60
C VAL A 47 11.66 -8.09 -3.72
N GLU A 48 12.80 -8.65 -3.40
CA GLU A 48 13.78 -9.16 -4.35
C GLU A 48 14.11 -10.62 -4.02
N ASP A 49 14.02 -11.50 -5.01
CA ASP A 49 14.21 -12.95 -4.87
C ASP A 49 13.41 -13.58 -3.72
N GLY A 50 12.18 -13.11 -3.51
CA GLY A 50 11.27 -13.59 -2.47
C GLY A 50 11.58 -13.08 -1.07
N LYS A 51 12.50 -12.12 -0.92
CA LYS A 51 12.84 -11.51 0.37
C LYS A 51 12.46 -10.04 0.38
N ILE A 52 11.90 -9.58 1.48
CA ILE A 52 11.69 -8.15 1.70
C ILE A 52 13.06 -7.49 1.86
N VAL A 53 13.37 -6.55 0.96
CA VAL A 53 14.63 -5.77 0.96
C VAL A 53 14.42 -4.34 1.43
N ASP A 54 13.21 -3.82 1.29
CA ASP A 54 12.85 -2.47 1.78
C ASP A 54 11.36 -2.38 2.11
N GLU A 55 11.03 -1.62 3.15
CA GLU A 55 9.67 -1.29 3.56
C GLU A 55 9.65 0.17 3.96
N LEU A 56 8.66 0.89 3.47
CA LEU A 56 8.50 2.29 3.81
C LEU A 56 7.03 2.68 3.85
N ASN A 57 6.69 3.50 4.82
CA ASN A 57 5.39 4.13 4.97
C ASN A 57 5.58 5.64 5.11
N VAL A 58 4.89 6.43 4.30
CA VAL A 58 5.04 7.88 4.26
C VAL A 58 3.69 8.55 4.35
N VAL A 59 3.49 9.31 5.41
CA VAL A 59 2.35 10.22 5.56
C VAL A 59 2.66 11.54 4.86
N LEU A 60 1.70 12.10 4.14
CA LEU A 60 1.83 13.36 3.41
C LEU A 60 1.10 14.47 4.17
N ASP A 61 1.85 15.47 4.65
CA ASP A 61 1.28 16.63 5.34
C ASP A 61 0.93 17.75 4.34
N TRP A 62 -0.35 17.82 3.99
CA TRP A 62 -0.87 18.85 3.11
C TRP A 62 -1.21 20.18 3.80
N TYR A 63 -1.21 20.24 5.14
CA TYR A 63 -1.61 21.42 5.90
C TYR A 63 -0.74 22.66 5.66
N PRO A 64 0.60 22.56 5.61
CA PRO A 64 1.42 23.74 5.38
C PRO A 64 1.45 24.18 3.91
N THR A 65 0.70 23.50 3.04
CA THR A 65 0.74 23.77 1.61
C THR A 65 -0.35 24.77 1.20
N LYS A 66 -0.03 25.62 0.23
CA LYS A 66 -1.04 26.51 -0.41
C LYS A 66 -2.00 25.79 -1.35
N HIS A 67 -1.85 24.49 -1.53
CA HIS A 67 -2.62 23.69 -2.48
C HIS A 67 -3.95 23.22 -1.92
N VAL A 68 -4.13 23.28 -0.61
CA VAL A 68 -5.29 22.72 0.09
C VAL A 68 -5.78 23.69 1.15
N GLN A 69 -7.10 23.83 1.28
CA GLN A 69 -7.72 24.54 2.41
C GLN A 69 -7.78 23.59 3.61
N GLU A 70 -7.32 24.03 4.78
CA GLU A 70 -7.31 23.22 6.00
C GLU A 70 -8.69 22.68 6.36
N SER A 71 -9.72 23.52 6.30
CA SER A 71 -11.09 23.13 6.61
C SER A 71 -11.63 22.01 5.69
N TRP A 72 -11.22 22.03 4.41
CA TRP A 72 -11.56 20.97 3.47
C TRP A 72 -10.84 19.66 3.84
N LEU A 73 -9.56 19.75 4.17
CA LEU A 73 -8.77 18.57 4.55
C LEU A 73 -9.30 17.95 5.85
N ASP A 74 -9.61 18.77 6.86
CA ASP A 74 -10.22 18.32 8.12
C ASP A 74 -11.57 17.61 7.86
N TYR A 75 -12.41 18.19 6.99
CA TYR A 75 -13.67 17.56 6.58
C TYR A 75 -13.43 16.19 5.93
N LYS A 76 -12.49 16.09 5.01
CA LYS A 76 -12.16 14.84 4.31
C LYS A 76 -11.62 13.78 5.27
N LEU A 77 -10.69 14.11 6.14
CA LEU A 77 -10.12 13.19 7.13
C LEU A 77 -11.21 12.65 8.08
N ASN A 78 -12.11 13.53 8.55
CA ASN A 78 -13.23 13.12 9.40
C ASN A 78 -14.22 12.23 8.63
N THR A 79 -14.48 12.50 7.36
CA THR A 79 -15.34 11.68 6.50
C THR A 79 -14.74 10.29 6.32
N MET A 80 -13.45 10.19 6.03
CA MET A 80 -12.75 8.90 5.90
C MET A 80 -12.77 8.11 7.21
N ARG A 81 -12.52 8.78 8.34
CA ARG A 81 -12.64 8.15 9.66
C ARG A 81 -14.03 7.57 9.91
N HIS A 82 -15.07 8.27 9.50
CA HIS A 82 -16.45 7.78 9.64
C HIS A 82 -16.71 6.58 8.72
N ASN A 83 -16.24 6.61 7.48
CA ASN A 83 -16.49 5.58 6.48
C ASN A 83 -15.68 4.29 6.72
N VAL A 84 -14.42 4.42 7.14
CA VAL A 84 -13.50 3.30 7.36
C VAL A 84 -13.66 2.72 8.78
N GLY A 85 -13.98 3.56 9.75
CA GLY A 85 -14.20 3.13 11.14
C GLY A 85 -12.91 3.08 11.95
N THR A 86 -12.83 2.11 12.88
CA THR A 86 -11.79 2.05 13.92
C THR A 86 -10.37 1.82 13.43
N GLY A 87 -10.21 1.31 12.20
CA GLY A 87 -8.87 1.12 11.59
C GLY A 87 -8.23 2.41 11.07
N TRP A 88 -9.02 3.46 10.84
CA TRP A 88 -8.51 4.71 10.27
C TRP A 88 -7.70 5.51 11.29
N ARG A 89 -6.38 5.62 11.06
CA ARG A 89 -5.47 6.32 11.96
C ARG A 89 -5.14 7.77 11.58
N LEU A 90 -5.35 8.14 10.31
CA LEU A 90 -4.96 9.44 9.77
C LEU A 90 -5.92 10.54 10.25
N THR A 91 -5.65 11.06 11.43
CA THR A 91 -6.33 12.26 11.98
C THR A 91 -5.53 13.52 11.59
N PRO A 92 -6.14 14.73 11.69
CA PRO A 92 -5.40 15.98 11.51
C PRO A 92 -4.12 16.08 12.33
N ALA A 93 -4.17 15.59 13.58
CA ALA A 93 -3.00 15.60 14.47
C ALA A 93 -1.90 14.65 13.96
N VAL A 94 -2.25 13.42 13.59
CA VAL A 94 -1.31 12.44 13.05
C VAL A 94 -0.67 12.95 11.76
N VAL A 95 -1.48 13.50 10.83
CA VAL A 95 -0.97 14.02 9.56
C VAL A 95 0.03 15.16 9.78
N ARG A 96 -0.26 16.08 10.72
CA ARG A 96 0.69 17.17 11.04
C ARG A 96 1.94 16.69 11.79
N GLN A 97 1.82 15.67 12.62
CA GLN A 97 2.92 15.18 13.45
C GLN A 97 3.86 14.24 12.67
N GLU A 98 3.30 13.33 11.89
CA GLU A 98 4.05 12.28 11.20
C GLU A 98 4.33 12.61 9.73
N GLY A 99 3.56 13.55 9.16
CA GLY A 99 3.59 13.87 7.75
C GLY A 99 4.85 14.62 7.33
N MET A 100 5.23 14.36 6.10
CA MET A 100 6.28 15.11 5.42
C MET A 100 5.70 15.97 4.30
N ASP A 101 6.52 16.87 3.78
CA ASP A 101 6.19 17.68 2.59
C ASP A 101 5.69 16.79 1.46
N PRO A 102 4.42 16.95 1.04
CA PRO A 102 3.80 16.04 0.07
C PRO A 102 4.47 16.09 -1.31
N ILE A 103 5.00 17.26 -1.71
CA ILE A 103 5.69 17.40 -3.00
C ILE A 103 7.01 16.63 -2.99
N LYS A 104 7.71 16.61 -1.86
CA LYS A 104 8.94 15.81 -1.70
C LYS A 104 8.61 14.31 -1.70
N ALA A 105 7.57 13.91 -0.97
CA ALA A 105 7.10 12.52 -0.95
C ALA A 105 6.70 12.04 -2.34
N LEU A 106 5.85 12.80 -3.05
CA LEU A 106 5.43 12.46 -4.40
C LEU A 106 6.62 12.39 -5.38
N LYS A 107 7.58 13.30 -5.30
CA LYS A 107 8.81 13.26 -6.12
C LYS A 107 9.64 12.01 -5.84
N PHE A 108 9.75 11.61 -4.58
CA PHE A 108 10.44 10.39 -4.19
C PHE A 108 9.76 9.16 -4.79
N TYR A 109 8.45 9.00 -4.56
CA TYR A 109 7.72 7.85 -5.07
C TYR A 109 7.65 7.80 -6.59
N TYR A 110 7.51 8.94 -7.26
CA TYR A 110 7.58 8.98 -8.71
C TYR A 110 8.91 8.43 -9.25
N LYS A 111 10.04 8.84 -8.66
CA LYS A 111 11.37 8.33 -9.04
C LYS A 111 11.52 6.84 -8.74
N LEU A 112 11.07 6.40 -7.56
CA LEU A 112 11.09 5.00 -7.17
C LEU A 112 10.31 4.14 -8.18
N PHE A 113 9.08 4.54 -8.48
CA PHE A 113 8.21 3.79 -9.39
C PHE A 113 8.74 3.80 -10.83
N ALA A 114 9.27 4.93 -11.29
CA ALA A 114 9.91 5.01 -12.61
C ALA A 114 11.15 4.09 -12.71
N ALA A 115 12.00 4.10 -11.70
CA ALA A 115 13.17 3.22 -11.63
C ALA A 115 12.77 1.74 -11.59
N TRP A 116 11.73 1.40 -10.80
CA TRP A 116 11.19 0.05 -10.72
C TRP A 116 10.62 -0.44 -12.06
N SER A 117 9.77 0.39 -12.69
CA SER A 117 9.23 0.11 -14.02
C SER A 117 10.33 -0.08 -15.07
N ALA A 118 11.38 0.72 -15.01
CA ALA A 118 12.51 0.64 -15.94
C ALA A 118 13.32 -0.66 -15.80
N ARG A 119 13.25 -1.34 -14.64
CA ARG A 119 13.81 -2.69 -14.44
C ARG A 119 12.92 -3.79 -15.03
N GLY A 120 11.73 -3.46 -15.52
CA GLY A 120 10.76 -4.44 -16.02
C GLY A 120 10.15 -5.32 -14.92
N LEU A 121 10.28 -4.91 -13.64
CA LEU A 121 9.76 -5.66 -12.50
C LEU A 121 8.31 -5.26 -12.19
N PRO A 122 7.48 -6.21 -11.75
CA PRO A 122 6.06 -5.94 -11.56
C PRO A 122 5.75 -5.17 -10.28
N PHE A 123 4.61 -4.48 -10.33
CA PHE A 123 3.90 -3.93 -9.18
C PHE A 123 2.83 -4.90 -8.71
N VAL A 124 2.57 -4.89 -7.43
CA VAL A 124 1.49 -5.65 -6.78
C VAL A 124 0.63 -4.69 -5.98
N ALA A 125 -0.69 -4.74 -6.18
CA ALA A 125 -1.65 -3.98 -5.39
C ALA A 125 -2.95 -4.77 -5.19
N GLN A 126 -3.85 -4.25 -4.37
CA GLN A 126 -5.17 -4.80 -4.14
C GLN A 126 -6.22 -3.87 -4.75
N ASN A 127 -6.86 -4.26 -5.86
CA ASN A 127 -7.79 -3.39 -6.60
C ASN A 127 -7.14 -2.06 -7.03
N GLY A 128 -5.82 -2.09 -7.22
CA GLY A 128 -4.98 -0.90 -7.32
C GLY A 128 -5.25 -0.05 -8.56
N MET A 129 -5.73 -0.64 -9.68
CA MET A 129 -6.08 0.14 -10.87
C MET A 129 -7.26 1.08 -10.64
N THR A 130 -8.20 0.69 -9.78
CA THR A 130 -9.42 1.47 -9.54
C THR A 130 -9.24 2.51 -8.45
N ALA A 131 -8.26 2.35 -7.58
CA ALA A 131 -7.96 3.24 -6.47
C ALA A 131 -6.53 3.82 -6.60
N ASP A 132 -5.51 3.04 -6.25
CA ASP A 132 -4.14 3.53 -6.10
C ASP A 132 -3.58 4.16 -7.37
N GLU A 133 -3.67 3.49 -8.51
CA GLU A 133 -3.16 4.01 -9.78
C GLU A 133 -3.82 5.32 -10.18
N ARG A 134 -5.15 5.40 -10.04
CA ARG A 134 -5.88 6.61 -10.40
C ARG A 134 -5.43 7.79 -9.56
N LEU A 135 -5.30 7.60 -8.26
CA LEU A 135 -4.89 8.65 -7.34
C LEU A 135 -3.42 8.99 -7.47
N LEU A 136 -2.54 8.00 -7.67
CA LEU A 136 -1.14 8.23 -7.99
C LEU A 136 -1.01 9.05 -9.28
N ARG A 137 -1.74 8.67 -10.35
CA ARG A 137 -1.75 9.41 -11.62
C ARG A 137 -2.23 10.83 -11.43
N GLY A 138 -3.35 11.03 -10.75
CA GLY A 138 -3.92 12.35 -10.49
C GLY A 138 -2.97 13.25 -9.69
N ASN A 139 -2.43 12.75 -8.59
CA ASN A 139 -1.54 13.51 -7.74
C ASN A 139 -0.18 13.78 -8.40
N PHE A 140 0.42 12.79 -9.06
CA PHE A 140 1.68 13.03 -9.80
C PHE A 140 1.49 14.01 -10.97
N ASN A 141 0.39 13.90 -11.72
CA ASN A 141 0.11 14.85 -12.80
C ASN A 141 -0.13 16.27 -12.27
N ARG A 142 -0.99 16.40 -11.25
CA ARG A 142 -1.39 17.72 -10.68
C ARG A 142 -0.22 18.44 -10.03
N PHE A 143 0.62 17.75 -9.27
CA PHE A 143 1.66 18.38 -8.46
C PHE A 143 3.06 18.29 -9.05
N LEU A 144 3.32 17.34 -9.97
CA LEU A 144 4.62 17.17 -10.60
C LEU A 144 4.60 17.39 -12.11
N GLY A 145 3.43 17.48 -12.73
CA GLY A 145 3.29 17.51 -14.20
C GLY A 145 3.74 16.21 -14.87
N LYS A 146 3.66 15.08 -14.17
CA LYS A 146 4.20 13.79 -14.61
C LYS A 146 3.13 12.71 -14.49
N PRO A 147 2.60 12.18 -15.59
CA PRO A 147 1.66 11.06 -15.53
C PRO A 147 2.35 9.79 -15.04
N PHE A 148 1.57 8.93 -14.39
CA PHE A 148 1.99 7.61 -13.96
C PHE A 148 0.92 6.58 -14.28
N ALA A 149 1.34 5.38 -14.66
CA ALA A 149 0.48 4.21 -14.75
C ALA A 149 1.30 2.97 -14.40
N PHE A 150 0.67 1.97 -13.80
CA PHE A 150 1.27 0.66 -13.66
C PHE A 150 1.54 0.06 -15.05
N PRO A 151 2.68 -0.63 -15.24
CA PRO A 151 3.01 -1.24 -16.53
C PRO A 151 1.94 -2.24 -16.96
N GLU A 152 1.59 -2.24 -18.24
CA GLU A 152 0.51 -3.08 -18.78
C GLU A 152 0.70 -4.59 -18.53
N ASN A 153 1.93 -5.08 -18.61
CA ASN A 153 2.28 -6.49 -18.35
C ASN A 153 3.14 -6.67 -17.08
N GLY A 154 3.26 -5.60 -16.28
CA GLY A 154 4.01 -5.59 -15.01
C GLY A 154 3.13 -5.23 -13.82
N TYR A 155 1.88 -5.67 -13.81
CA TYR A 155 0.94 -5.40 -12.73
C TYR A 155 0.23 -6.70 -12.30
N PHE A 156 0.23 -6.96 -11.01
CA PHE A 156 -0.51 -8.04 -10.36
C PHE A 156 -1.51 -7.48 -9.36
N ASP A 157 -2.75 -7.92 -9.48
CA ASP A 157 -3.81 -7.58 -8.54
C ASP A 157 -4.13 -8.78 -7.66
N THR A 158 -3.85 -8.68 -6.37
CA THR A 158 -4.06 -9.80 -5.44
C THR A 158 -5.54 -10.18 -5.29
N GLY A 159 -6.44 -9.19 -5.30
CA GLY A 159 -7.87 -9.43 -5.29
C GLY A 159 -8.36 -10.06 -6.59
N GLY A 160 -7.78 -9.63 -7.72
CA GLY A 160 -8.04 -10.20 -9.03
C GLY A 160 -7.57 -11.65 -9.14
N LEU A 161 -6.35 -11.96 -8.68
CA LEU A 161 -5.82 -13.32 -8.61
C LEU A 161 -6.69 -14.23 -7.77
N TYR A 162 -7.00 -13.81 -6.54
CA TYR A 162 -7.86 -14.57 -5.64
C TYR A 162 -9.24 -14.82 -6.23
N LYS A 163 -9.87 -13.77 -6.75
CA LYS A 163 -11.21 -13.87 -7.34
C LYS A 163 -11.24 -14.82 -8.55
N ALA A 164 -10.25 -14.70 -9.43
CA ALA A 164 -10.11 -15.60 -10.58
C ALA A 164 -9.96 -17.05 -10.12
N ASN A 165 -9.08 -17.30 -9.15
CA ASN A 165 -8.85 -18.63 -8.60
C ASN A 165 -10.14 -19.23 -8.02
N ARG A 166 -10.91 -18.46 -7.25
CA ARG A 166 -12.18 -18.92 -6.67
C ARG A 166 -13.24 -19.25 -7.71
N ILE A 167 -13.39 -18.40 -8.71
CA ILE A 167 -14.35 -18.65 -9.79
C ILE A 167 -13.93 -19.86 -10.60
N TRP A 168 -12.63 -19.94 -10.93
CA TRP A 168 -12.12 -21.02 -11.77
C TRP A 168 -12.18 -22.38 -11.09
N SER A 169 -12.02 -22.42 -9.76
CA SER A 169 -12.07 -23.65 -8.97
C SER A 169 -13.47 -24.18 -8.71
N SER A 170 -14.48 -23.34 -8.92
CA SER A 170 -15.84 -23.77 -8.68
C SER A 170 -16.26 -24.86 -9.67
N SER A 171 -16.84 -25.93 -9.16
CA SER A 171 -17.40 -27.03 -9.95
C SER A 171 -18.82 -26.75 -10.43
N GLU A 172 -19.41 -25.63 -10.05
CA GLU A 172 -20.81 -25.32 -10.39
C GLU A 172 -20.96 -24.94 -11.86
N ASP A 173 -21.89 -25.55 -12.56
CA ASP A 173 -22.19 -25.30 -13.98
C ASP A 173 -22.58 -23.83 -14.24
N ASN A 174 -23.22 -23.18 -13.27
CA ASN A 174 -23.58 -21.76 -13.32
C ASN A 174 -22.43 -20.81 -13.49
N LEU A 175 -21.21 -21.25 -13.22
CA LEU A 175 -20.00 -20.45 -13.36
C LEU A 175 -19.27 -20.64 -14.70
N MET A 176 -19.71 -21.56 -15.54
CA MET A 176 -19.05 -21.79 -16.84
C MET A 176 -19.08 -20.55 -17.73
N ALA A 177 -20.18 -19.83 -17.78
CA ALA A 177 -20.29 -18.58 -18.53
C ALA A 177 -19.36 -17.49 -17.95
N VAL A 178 -19.29 -17.42 -16.61
CA VAL A 178 -18.39 -16.48 -15.91
C VAL A 178 -16.94 -16.84 -16.19
N ARG A 179 -16.58 -18.11 -16.13
CA ARG A 179 -15.21 -18.60 -16.46
C ARG A 179 -14.81 -18.23 -17.88
N GLY A 180 -15.72 -18.41 -18.86
CA GLY A 180 -15.47 -18.02 -20.25
C GLY A 180 -15.10 -16.55 -20.41
N THR A 181 -15.74 -15.65 -19.65
CA THR A 181 -15.44 -14.22 -19.68
C THR A 181 -14.11 -13.86 -19.02
N MET A 182 -13.54 -14.77 -18.21
CA MET A 182 -12.28 -14.58 -17.50
C MET A 182 -11.06 -15.03 -18.28
N LEU A 183 -11.25 -15.76 -19.38
CA LEU A 183 -10.14 -16.17 -20.24
C LEU A 183 -9.45 -14.91 -20.82
N PRO A 184 -8.09 -14.89 -20.85
CA PRO A 184 -7.37 -13.80 -21.48
C PRO A 184 -7.75 -13.65 -22.94
N HIS A 185 -8.17 -12.46 -23.34
CA HIS A 185 -8.36 -12.17 -24.75
C HIS A 185 -6.99 -12.01 -25.43
N ARG A 186 -6.95 -12.23 -26.74
CA ARG A 186 -5.69 -12.17 -27.50
C ARG A 186 -4.96 -10.83 -27.39
N SER A 187 -5.72 -9.74 -27.28
CA SER A 187 -5.22 -8.36 -27.12
C SER A 187 -5.06 -7.92 -25.65
N ASP A 188 -5.49 -8.72 -24.67
CA ASP A 188 -5.39 -8.32 -23.28
C ASP A 188 -3.92 -8.24 -22.86
N THR A 189 -3.60 -7.16 -22.17
CA THR A 189 -2.45 -7.07 -21.28
C THR A 189 -2.78 -7.76 -19.95
N LEU A 190 -1.79 -8.03 -19.14
CA LEU A 190 -2.00 -8.58 -17.79
C LEU A 190 -2.90 -7.66 -16.95
N LYS A 191 -2.69 -6.36 -17.07
CA LYS A 191 -3.48 -5.33 -16.41
C LYS A 191 -4.94 -5.34 -16.88
N ALA A 192 -5.18 -5.42 -18.19
CA ALA A 192 -6.53 -5.51 -18.74
C ALA A 192 -7.25 -6.77 -18.28
N TYR A 193 -6.53 -7.90 -18.17
CA TYR A 193 -7.07 -9.14 -17.62
C TYR A 193 -7.57 -8.95 -16.18
N PHE A 194 -6.74 -8.42 -15.28
CA PHE A 194 -7.15 -8.20 -13.89
C PHE A 194 -8.30 -7.20 -13.77
N HIS A 195 -8.30 -6.15 -14.56
CA HIS A 195 -9.42 -5.21 -14.62
C HIS A 195 -10.74 -5.92 -14.93
N ARG A 196 -10.76 -6.78 -15.95
CA ARG A 196 -11.93 -7.55 -16.31
C ARG A 196 -12.36 -8.50 -15.19
N VAL A 197 -11.42 -9.21 -14.56
CA VAL A 197 -11.70 -10.13 -13.45
C VAL A 197 -12.34 -9.39 -12.27
N ILE A 198 -11.80 -8.25 -11.89
CA ILE A 198 -12.30 -7.47 -10.75
C ILE A 198 -13.73 -7.02 -10.97
N TYR A 199 -14.08 -6.58 -12.19
CA TYR A 199 -15.43 -6.14 -12.51
C TYR A 199 -16.41 -7.28 -12.82
N THR A 200 -15.94 -8.52 -12.95
CA THR A 200 -16.82 -9.66 -13.10
C THR A 200 -17.62 -9.88 -11.81
N ARG A 201 -18.94 -9.92 -11.92
CA ARG A 201 -19.82 -10.17 -10.78
C ARG A 201 -19.79 -11.64 -10.39
N CYS A 202 -19.50 -11.91 -9.13
CA CYS A 202 -19.48 -13.26 -8.55
C CYS A 202 -20.13 -13.22 -7.19
N ALA A 203 -21.27 -13.89 -7.08
CA ALA A 203 -21.95 -14.02 -5.79
C ALA A 203 -21.11 -14.87 -4.83
N GLY A 204 -21.04 -14.45 -3.57
CA GLY A 204 -20.38 -15.21 -2.50
C GLY A 204 -18.84 -15.09 -2.44
N VAL A 205 -18.19 -14.54 -3.45
CA VAL A 205 -16.72 -14.35 -3.43
C VAL A 205 -16.36 -13.02 -2.76
N LYS A 206 -15.85 -13.09 -1.55
CA LYS A 206 -15.26 -11.93 -0.84
C LYS A 206 -13.79 -11.88 -1.18
N TRP A 207 -13.37 -10.83 -1.87
CA TRP A 207 -12.01 -10.69 -2.42
C TRP A 207 -11.25 -9.46 -1.89
N ASN A 208 -11.75 -8.84 -0.82
CA ASN A 208 -10.98 -7.81 -0.13
C ASN A 208 -9.79 -8.44 0.64
N MET A 209 -8.79 -7.65 0.92
CA MET A 209 -7.55 -8.10 1.56
C MET A 209 -7.80 -8.92 2.83
N LYS A 210 -8.65 -8.40 3.73
CA LYS A 210 -8.97 -9.07 4.99
C LYS A 210 -9.55 -10.47 4.77
N ALA A 211 -10.48 -10.62 3.83
CA ALA A 211 -11.08 -11.91 3.52
C ALA A 211 -10.05 -12.91 2.97
N ILE A 212 -9.11 -12.45 2.15
CA ILE A 212 -8.04 -13.28 1.62
C ILE A 212 -7.10 -13.71 2.75
N LEU A 213 -6.70 -12.78 3.59
CA LEU A 213 -5.80 -13.06 4.74
C LEU A 213 -6.44 -14.03 5.73
N ASP A 214 -7.75 -13.92 5.99
CA ASP A 214 -8.49 -14.81 6.87
C ASP A 214 -8.58 -16.23 6.28
N GLU A 215 -8.88 -16.32 5.00
CA GLU A 215 -9.05 -17.63 4.35
C GLU A 215 -7.75 -18.45 4.29
N TYR A 216 -6.63 -17.79 4.04
CA TYR A 216 -5.32 -18.44 4.05
C TYR A 216 -4.68 -18.51 5.45
N ASN A 217 -5.43 -18.14 6.50
CA ASN A 217 -4.95 -18.09 7.88
C ASN A 217 -3.68 -17.23 8.08
N LEU A 218 -3.49 -16.23 7.21
CA LEU A 218 -2.31 -15.38 7.24
C LEU A 218 -2.30 -14.42 8.43
N ARG A 219 -3.50 -14.05 8.91
CA ARG A 219 -3.61 -13.16 10.09
C ARG A 219 -3.03 -13.81 11.34
N GLU A 220 -3.37 -15.08 11.61
CA GLU A 220 -2.83 -15.81 12.74
C GLU A 220 -1.34 -16.08 12.55
N LYS A 221 -0.95 -16.60 11.39
CA LYS A 221 0.42 -16.94 11.02
C LYS A 221 1.39 -15.77 11.17
N HIS A 222 1.00 -14.58 10.76
CA HIS A 222 1.82 -13.37 10.84
C HIS A 222 1.46 -12.44 12.00
N LYS A 223 0.53 -12.86 12.90
CA LYS A 223 0.08 -12.10 14.08
C LYS A 223 -0.43 -10.70 13.72
N LEU A 224 -1.20 -10.60 12.61
CA LEU A 224 -1.72 -9.35 12.13
C LEU A 224 -2.92 -8.90 12.97
N ARG A 225 -2.92 -7.66 13.42
CA ARG A 225 -3.98 -7.09 14.26
C ARG A 225 -4.89 -6.18 13.45
N ASP A 226 -6.17 -6.07 13.86
CA ASP A 226 -7.16 -5.24 13.18
C ASP A 226 -6.82 -3.74 13.20
N ASP A 227 -6.12 -3.28 14.24
CA ASP A 227 -5.72 -1.87 14.39
C ASP A 227 -4.54 -1.45 13.49
N GLN A 228 -3.94 -2.38 12.76
CA GLN A 228 -2.84 -2.12 11.82
C GLN A 228 -3.31 -1.89 10.39
N PHE A 229 -4.52 -2.37 10.03
CA PHE A 229 -5.10 -2.16 8.71
C PHE A 229 -5.40 -0.68 8.46
N HIS A 230 -5.52 -0.31 7.21
CA HIS A 230 -5.63 1.08 6.77
C HIS A 230 -4.41 1.93 7.12
N THR A 231 -3.24 1.28 7.05
CA THR A 231 -1.93 1.91 7.03
C THR A 231 -1.23 1.43 5.78
N ALA A 232 -0.94 2.31 4.84
CA ALA A 232 -0.48 1.92 3.52
C ALA A 232 0.79 1.03 3.54
N GLY A 233 1.72 1.28 4.48
CA GLY A 233 2.90 0.43 4.67
C GLY A 233 2.57 -0.96 5.19
N PHE A 234 1.62 -1.09 6.11
CA PHE A 234 1.19 -2.38 6.61
C PHE A 234 0.39 -3.15 5.56
N ASP A 235 -0.50 -2.47 4.85
CA ASP A 235 -1.32 -3.10 3.82
C ASP A 235 -0.45 -3.54 2.63
N SER A 236 0.56 -2.77 2.23
CA SER A 236 1.55 -3.20 1.23
C SER A 236 2.33 -4.46 1.66
N LYS A 237 2.60 -4.62 2.95
CA LYS A 237 3.21 -5.84 3.51
C LYS A 237 2.25 -7.03 3.48
N CYS A 238 0.97 -6.81 3.72
CA CYS A 238 -0.05 -7.85 3.60
C CYS A 238 -0.14 -8.38 2.16
N LEU A 239 0.03 -7.52 1.15
CA LEU A 239 0.11 -7.94 -0.25
C LEU A 239 1.27 -8.94 -0.48
N HIS A 240 2.42 -8.69 0.13
CA HIS A 240 3.54 -9.63 0.07
C HIS A 240 3.17 -11.00 0.65
N TYR A 241 2.52 -11.05 1.83
CA TYR A 241 2.10 -12.32 2.42
C TYR A 241 1.13 -13.09 1.54
N ILE A 242 0.20 -12.39 0.89
CA ILE A 242 -0.74 -12.98 -0.06
C ILE A 242 0.01 -13.53 -1.29
N MET A 243 0.95 -12.76 -1.84
CA MET A 243 1.75 -13.21 -2.99
C MET A 243 2.60 -14.44 -2.66
N GLU A 244 3.17 -14.53 -1.45
CA GLU A 244 3.93 -15.71 -1.01
C GLU A 244 3.03 -16.94 -0.86
N GLU A 245 1.79 -16.77 -0.45
CA GLU A 245 0.84 -17.87 -0.37
C GLU A 245 0.44 -18.36 -1.76
N PHE A 246 0.12 -17.44 -2.68
CA PHE A 246 -0.16 -17.80 -4.07
C PHE A 246 1.03 -18.50 -4.74
N ARG A 247 2.26 -18.09 -4.44
CA ARG A 247 3.46 -18.74 -4.99
C ARG A 247 3.56 -20.21 -4.62
N LYS A 248 3.10 -20.63 -3.43
CA LYS A 248 3.12 -22.03 -3.01
C LYS A 248 2.14 -22.89 -3.81
N GLU A 249 1.10 -22.27 -4.34
CA GLU A 249 0.12 -22.93 -5.17
C GLU A 249 0.60 -23.11 -6.63
N VAL A 250 1.64 -22.39 -7.05
CA VAL A 250 2.23 -22.50 -8.38
C VAL A 250 3.24 -23.64 -8.41
N LYS A 251 2.98 -24.66 -9.23
CA LYS A 251 4.00 -25.69 -9.50
C LYS A 251 5.09 -25.12 -10.41
N PRO A 252 6.38 -25.29 -10.06
CA PRO A 252 7.43 -24.98 -11.02
C PRO A 252 7.25 -25.89 -12.24
N THR A 253 7.07 -25.29 -13.40
CA THR A 253 7.20 -26.02 -14.66
C THR A 253 8.68 -26.33 -14.83
N SER A 254 9.03 -27.59 -14.78
CA SER A 254 10.34 -28.05 -15.18
C SER A 254 10.57 -27.67 -16.63
N GLU A 255 11.67 -27.00 -16.89
CA GLU A 255 12.32 -26.75 -18.17
C GLU A 255 12.07 -25.38 -18.81
N ASN A 256 13.14 -24.59 -18.82
CA ASN A 256 13.48 -23.52 -19.75
C ASN A 256 12.69 -22.22 -19.74
N VAL A 257 12.65 -21.52 -18.61
CA VAL A 257 12.38 -20.08 -18.66
C VAL A 257 13.59 -19.31 -18.14
N THR A 258 14.33 -18.70 -19.06
CA THR A 258 15.28 -17.64 -18.76
C THR A 258 14.58 -16.55 -17.96
N SER A 259 15.01 -16.29 -16.74
CA SER A 259 14.41 -15.26 -15.88
C SER A 259 14.45 -13.91 -16.62
N PRO A 260 13.40 -13.08 -16.56
CA PRO A 260 13.42 -11.74 -17.15
C PRO A 260 14.61 -10.88 -16.68
N ALA A 261 15.20 -11.18 -15.53
CA ALA A 261 16.40 -10.52 -15.02
C ALA A 261 17.66 -10.82 -15.86
N GLN A 262 17.70 -11.95 -16.57
CA GLN A 262 18.83 -12.29 -17.47
C GLN A 262 18.72 -11.63 -18.85
N ALA A 263 17.55 -11.13 -19.22
CA ALA A 263 17.35 -10.42 -20.50
C ALA A 263 17.71 -8.92 -20.44
N LEU A 264 18.01 -8.38 -19.26
CA LEU A 264 18.26 -6.96 -19.05
C LEU A 264 19.70 -6.72 -18.59
N GLY A 265 20.63 -6.75 -19.55
CA GLY A 265 22.06 -6.50 -19.35
C GLY A 265 22.47 -5.12 -18.81
N ASP A 266 21.53 -4.24 -18.43
CA ASP A 266 21.79 -2.85 -18.02
C ASP A 266 21.28 -2.48 -16.62
N GLY A 267 21.09 -3.47 -15.73
CA GLY A 267 20.47 -3.24 -14.40
C GLY A 267 21.27 -2.40 -13.42
N VAL A 268 22.60 -2.26 -13.59
CA VAL A 268 23.47 -1.66 -12.57
C VAL A 268 23.28 -0.14 -12.43
N ALA A 269 23.19 0.60 -13.52
CA ALA A 269 23.01 2.05 -13.46
C ALA A 269 21.67 2.48 -12.84
N LYS A 270 20.63 1.66 -13.01
CA LYS A 270 19.28 1.93 -12.50
C LYS A 270 19.15 1.58 -11.02
N GLN A 271 19.90 0.60 -10.54
CA GLN A 271 19.98 0.25 -9.12
C GLN A 271 20.67 1.37 -8.32
N GLU A 272 21.75 1.95 -8.86
CA GLU A 272 22.43 3.09 -8.23
C GLU A 272 21.53 4.33 -8.09
N ASP A 273 20.66 4.60 -9.07
CA ASP A 273 19.72 5.73 -9.00
C ASP A 273 18.65 5.50 -7.92
N TYR A 274 18.18 4.27 -7.75
CA TYR A 274 17.30 3.88 -6.66
C TYR A 274 17.99 4.04 -5.30
N GLU A 275 19.19 3.49 -5.14
CA GLU A 275 19.94 3.58 -3.89
C GLU A 275 20.26 5.02 -3.49
N LYS A 276 20.60 5.88 -4.47
CA LYS A 276 20.78 7.33 -4.24
C LYS A 276 19.49 8.00 -3.80
N ALA A 277 18.36 7.66 -4.42
CA ALA A 277 17.05 8.21 -4.04
C ALA A 277 16.67 7.80 -2.62
N MET A 278 16.87 6.53 -2.26
CA MET A 278 16.59 5.99 -0.92
C MET A 278 17.53 6.58 0.14
N ALA A 279 18.83 6.71 -0.15
CA ALA A 279 19.79 7.33 0.76
C ALA A 279 19.42 8.79 1.05
N THR A 280 18.99 9.51 0.02
CA THR A 280 18.54 10.91 0.15
C THR A 280 17.30 11.02 1.00
N TYR A 281 16.30 10.14 0.78
CA TYR A 281 15.07 10.08 1.55
C TYR A 281 15.35 9.78 3.03
N ARG A 282 16.09 8.72 3.34
CA ARG A 282 16.42 8.33 4.73
C ARG A 282 17.17 9.43 5.48
N ARG A 283 18.02 10.20 4.78
CA ARG A 283 18.69 11.37 5.37
C ARG A 283 17.71 12.49 5.69
N GLN A 284 16.75 12.75 4.83
CA GLN A 284 15.72 13.79 5.03
C GLN A 284 14.74 13.41 6.14
N ASP A 285 14.29 12.15 6.20
CA ASP A 285 13.43 11.64 7.26
C ASP A 285 14.11 11.73 8.63
N LYS A 286 15.39 11.33 8.72
CA LYS A 286 16.18 11.46 9.95
C LYS A 286 16.36 12.93 10.39
N GLN A 287 16.53 13.84 9.45
CA GLN A 287 16.62 15.28 9.75
C GLN A 287 15.27 15.84 10.20
N ALA A 288 14.16 15.42 9.58
CA ALA A 288 12.82 15.85 9.97
C ALA A 288 12.48 15.37 11.40
N LYS A 289 12.75 14.09 11.71
CA LYS A 289 12.56 13.54 13.07
C LYS A 289 13.44 14.23 14.12
N SER A 290 14.68 14.57 13.77
CA SER A 290 15.57 15.31 14.66
C SER A 290 15.10 16.74 14.92
N LYS A 291 14.55 17.43 13.91
CA LYS A 291 13.94 18.75 14.09
C LYS A 291 12.68 18.70 14.95
N ALA A 292 11.80 17.76 14.69
CA ALA A 292 10.58 17.57 15.48
C ALA A 292 10.90 17.30 16.97
N ALA A 293 11.93 16.49 17.24
CA ALA A 293 12.38 16.23 18.61
C ALA A 293 13.01 17.45 19.31
N GLN A 294 13.52 18.44 18.57
CA GLN A 294 14.05 19.68 19.11
C GLN A 294 12.99 20.78 19.32
N GLU A 295 11.88 20.68 18.59
CA GLU A 295 10.76 21.62 18.65
C GLU A 295 9.66 21.20 19.62
N GLU A 296 9.80 20.06 20.32
CA GLU A 296 8.87 19.71 21.39
C GLU A 296 8.86 20.84 22.44
N PRO A 297 7.71 21.51 22.64
CA PRO A 297 7.63 22.57 23.66
C PRO A 297 7.92 21.91 25.00
N LYS A 298 8.95 22.40 25.70
CA LYS A 298 9.20 22.02 27.09
C LYS A 298 7.88 22.26 27.84
N ILE A 299 7.13 21.20 28.09
CA ILE A 299 5.93 21.25 28.91
C ILE A 299 6.41 21.73 30.28
N ASN A 300 6.20 23.02 30.57
CA ASN A 300 6.40 23.57 31.89
C ASN A 300 5.44 22.83 32.80
N THR A 301 5.93 21.83 33.49
CA THR A 301 5.19 21.12 34.54
C THR A 301 4.81 22.17 35.59
N PRO A 302 3.53 22.43 35.83
CA PRO A 302 3.15 23.40 36.85
C PRO A 302 3.74 22.97 38.19
N ALA A 303 4.46 23.88 38.84
CA ALA A 303 5.07 23.62 40.12
C ALA A 303 4.00 23.09 41.10
N ALA A 304 4.30 21.97 41.73
CA ALA A 304 3.41 21.33 42.69
C ALA A 304 2.94 22.34 43.75
N PRO A 305 1.65 22.40 44.13
CA PRO A 305 1.15 23.37 45.08
C PRO A 305 1.84 23.19 46.42
N ARG A 306 2.50 24.26 46.89
CA ARG A 306 3.12 24.33 48.24
C ARG A 306 2.09 23.97 49.28
N LYS A 307 2.28 22.89 50.02
CA LYS A 307 1.47 22.49 51.17
C LYS A 307 1.46 23.62 52.22
N LYS A 308 0.35 24.34 52.36
CA LYS A 308 0.14 25.31 53.42
C LYS A 308 0.26 24.59 54.79
N GLY A 309 1.20 25.03 55.60
CA GLY A 309 1.46 24.48 56.93
C GLY A 309 0.22 24.56 57.83
N LYS A 310 -0.09 23.44 58.47
CA LYS A 310 -1.13 23.34 59.48
C LYS A 310 -0.78 24.26 60.65
N LYS A 311 -1.54 25.35 60.84
CA LYS A 311 -1.52 26.15 62.09
C LYS A 311 -1.94 25.26 63.26
N ARG A 312 -1.05 25.03 64.21
CA ARG A 312 -1.31 24.39 65.48
C ARG A 312 -2.32 25.28 66.27
N LYS A 313 -3.54 24.80 66.57
CA LYS A 313 -4.47 25.39 67.53
C LYS A 313 -3.92 25.17 68.93
N ARG A 314 -3.61 26.29 69.60
CA ARG A 314 -3.27 26.37 71.02
C ARG A 314 -4.56 26.08 71.82
N LYS A 315 -4.57 25.03 72.62
CA LYS A 315 -5.61 24.76 73.60
C LYS A 315 -5.46 25.79 74.72
N GLN A 316 -6.43 26.65 74.88
CA GLN A 316 -6.65 27.38 76.18
C GLN A 316 -7.34 26.47 77.19
N ARG A 317 -6.70 26.26 78.34
CA ARG A 317 -7.31 25.70 79.52
C ARG A 317 -8.12 26.84 80.20
N LEU A 318 -9.38 26.63 80.49
CA LEU A 318 -10.18 27.38 81.41
C LEU A 318 -10.20 26.63 82.71
N ILE A 319 -10.00 27.41 83.76
CA ILE A 319 -10.17 27.12 85.18
C ILE A 319 -11.68 27.13 85.50
#